data_0bf08987e9ab60d0fe92cd7a97803b6c
#
_entry.id   0bf08987e9ab60d0fe92cd7a97803b6c
#
_cell.length_a   1.000
_cell.length_b   1.000
_cell.length_c   1.000
_cell.angle_alpha   90.00
_cell.angle_beta   90.00
_cell.angle_gamma   90.00
#
_symmetry.space_group_name_H-M   'P 1'
#
loop_
_entity.id
_entity.type
_entity.pdbx_description
1 polymer ?
#
loop_
_entity_poly.entity_id
_entity_poly.type
_entity_poly.pdbx_seq_one_letter_code
_entity_poly.pdbx_strand_id
1 'polypeptide(L)'
;MRNLQKMVLVFALAFCSIAGDSKTSKAKITAVKESIYVVYSSSFSPDMAMKMRKEIEQFYQVKTKTLPPVSLPKKTMTAIEGRYQANRILDWMKEKYRNKNAKVLLLTNADICTDRNLNGKINPNYRIFGLGVRTGNFCVVTISRFGNKKVEKKLAYVVLHELGHNYGLEHCTTPHCMMKDAQGKGANIENEPKQFCKKCRKILN
;
A
#
# COMPACT_ATOMS: atom_id res chain seq x y z
N MET A 1 20.12 -42.19 -74.48
CA MET A 1 21.45 -41.71 -74.09
C MET A 1 21.24 -40.40 -73.40
N ARG A 2 21.76 -40.19 -72.25
CA ARG A 2 21.67 -39.07 -71.32
C ARG A 2 20.44 -38.97 -70.45
N ASN A 3 20.56 -39.59 -69.27
CA ASN A 3 19.70 -39.44 -68.13
C ASN A 3 19.79 -37.99 -67.60
N LEU A 4 18.62 -37.34 -67.45
CA LEU A 4 18.47 -36.08 -66.76
C LEU A 4 17.81 -36.31 -65.40
N GLN A 5 18.62 -36.40 -64.37
CA GLN A 5 18.18 -36.50 -62.98
C GLN A 5 17.51 -35.18 -62.55
N LYS A 6 16.23 -35.23 -62.25
CA LYS A 6 15.49 -34.12 -61.64
C LYS A 6 15.84 -34.02 -60.16
N MET A 7 16.54 -32.95 -59.81
CA MET A 7 16.85 -32.56 -58.43
C MET A 7 15.60 -31.90 -57.84
N VAL A 8 14.94 -32.57 -56.90
CA VAL A 8 13.83 -32.01 -56.14
C VAL A 8 14.42 -31.22 -54.97
N LEU A 9 14.29 -29.89 -55.01
CA LEU A 9 14.67 -29.01 -53.93
C LEU A 9 13.53 -28.97 -52.89
N VAL A 10 13.75 -29.59 -51.74
CA VAL A 10 12.83 -29.52 -50.58
C VAL A 10 13.16 -28.26 -49.80
N PHE A 11 12.29 -27.24 -49.88
CA PHE A 11 12.32 -26.09 -49.03
C PHE A 11 11.74 -26.50 -47.66
N ALA A 12 12.60 -26.67 -46.67
CA ALA A 12 12.18 -26.76 -45.26
C ALA A 12 11.86 -25.36 -44.73
N LEU A 13 10.59 -25.05 -44.59
CA LEU A 13 10.12 -23.86 -43.88
C LEU A 13 10.33 -24.09 -42.37
N ALA A 14 11.36 -23.49 -41.82
CA ALA A 14 11.57 -23.41 -40.38
C ALA A 14 10.54 -22.42 -39.80
N PHE A 15 9.48 -22.97 -39.19
CA PHE A 15 8.58 -22.19 -38.32
C PHE A 15 9.33 -21.81 -37.03
N CYS A 16 9.86 -20.59 -37.02
CA CYS A 16 10.40 -20.00 -35.81
C CYS A 16 9.21 -19.59 -34.93
N SER A 17 8.81 -20.45 -33.98
CA SER A 17 7.85 -20.14 -32.93
C SER A 17 8.49 -19.15 -31.98
N ILE A 18 8.18 -17.86 -32.11
CA ILE A 18 8.53 -16.84 -31.12
C ILE A 18 7.54 -17.01 -29.96
N ALA A 19 7.88 -17.88 -29.01
CA ALA A 19 7.24 -17.90 -27.70
C ALA A 19 7.66 -16.61 -26.99
N GLY A 20 6.79 -15.62 -27.04
CA GLY A 20 6.94 -14.39 -26.28
C GLY A 20 6.79 -14.68 -24.79
N ASP A 21 7.89 -14.99 -24.10
CA ASP A 21 7.96 -14.99 -22.64
C ASP A 21 7.69 -13.57 -22.13
N SER A 22 6.45 -13.31 -21.81
CA SER A 22 6.04 -12.13 -21.06
C SER A 22 6.52 -12.28 -19.60
N LYS A 23 7.83 -12.24 -19.40
CA LYS A 23 8.42 -12.03 -18.09
C LYS A 23 8.11 -10.61 -17.66
N THR A 24 7.00 -10.44 -16.93
CA THR A 24 6.80 -9.24 -16.10
C THR A 24 7.98 -9.17 -15.14
N SER A 25 8.98 -8.36 -15.49
CA SER A 25 10.10 -8.05 -14.61
C SER A 25 9.52 -7.33 -13.39
N LYS A 26 9.30 -8.06 -12.28
CA LYS A 26 9.14 -7.46 -10.96
C LYS A 26 10.42 -6.69 -10.68
N ALA A 27 10.41 -5.38 -10.93
CA ALA A 27 11.54 -4.53 -10.58
C ALA A 27 11.81 -4.73 -9.08
N LYS A 28 12.98 -5.25 -8.76
CA LYS A 28 13.46 -5.50 -7.42
C LYS A 28 13.58 -4.12 -6.76
N ILE A 29 12.67 -3.80 -5.83
CA ILE A 29 12.83 -2.64 -4.94
C ILE A 29 14.11 -2.95 -4.16
N THR A 30 15.11 -2.09 -4.25
CA THR A 30 16.39 -2.28 -3.54
C THR A 30 16.08 -2.45 -2.07
N ALA A 31 16.56 -3.54 -1.47
CA ALA A 31 16.15 -4.01 -0.15
C ALA A 31 16.27 -2.89 0.89
N VAL A 32 15.15 -2.33 1.29
CA VAL A 32 15.08 -1.42 2.43
C VAL A 32 15.46 -2.25 3.66
N LYS A 33 16.61 -1.94 4.29
CA LYS A 33 17.12 -2.66 5.48
C LYS A 33 16.23 -2.50 6.72
N GLU A 34 15.24 -1.62 6.68
CA GLU A 34 14.37 -1.31 7.82
C GLU A 34 13.27 -2.37 7.99
N SER A 35 13.06 -2.78 9.23
CA SER A 35 11.90 -3.62 9.59
C SER A 35 10.64 -2.76 9.68
N ILE A 36 9.48 -3.33 9.29
CA ILE A 36 8.18 -2.70 9.53
C ILE A 36 7.49 -3.44 10.67
N TYR A 37 7.04 -2.70 11.68
CA TYR A 37 6.20 -3.24 12.73
C TYR A 37 4.73 -3.01 12.41
N VAL A 38 3.94 -4.07 12.45
CA VAL A 38 2.49 -4.01 12.32
C VAL A 38 1.89 -4.14 13.72
N VAL A 39 1.18 -3.11 14.15
CA VAL A 39 0.37 -3.08 15.37
C VAL A 39 -1.09 -2.92 14.97
N TYR A 40 -2.02 -3.40 15.78
CA TYR A 40 -3.44 -3.28 15.48
C TYR A 40 -4.24 -2.96 16.75
N SER A 41 -5.41 -2.31 16.58
CA SER A 41 -6.28 -2.02 17.72
C SER A 41 -6.88 -3.31 18.28
N SER A 42 -7.17 -3.35 19.59
CA SER A 42 -7.68 -4.54 20.28
C SER A 42 -8.97 -5.10 19.67
N SER A 43 -9.75 -4.27 18.98
CA SER A 43 -10.96 -4.66 18.26
C SER A 43 -10.74 -5.05 16.79
N PHE A 44 -9.51 -4.97 16.29
CA PHE A 44 -9.17 -5.33 14.90
C PHE A 44 -8.87 -6.83 14.79
N SER A 45 -9.18 -7.44 13.65
CA SER A 45 -8.93 -8.86 13.40
C SER A 45 -7.44 -9.20 13.38
N PRO A 46 -6.93 -10.08 14.25
CA PRO A 46 -5.54 -10.56 14.20
C PRO A 46 -5.19 -11.20 12.86
N ASP A 47 -6.09 -12.02 12.30
CA ASP A 47 -5.89 -12.69 11.01
C ASP A 47 -5.72 -11.68 9.87
N MET A 48 -6.52 -10.63 9.87
CA MET A 48 -6.40 -9.56 8.88
C MET A 48 -5.07 -8.81 9.03
N ALA A 49 -4.62 -8.56 10.27
CA ALA A 49 -3.31 -7.96 10.52
C ALA A 49 -2.15 -8.84 10.01
N MET A 50 -2.25 -10.16 10.20
CA MET A 50 -1.27 -11.13 9.69
C MET A 50 -1.26 -11.19 8.15
N LYS A 51 -2.42 -11.08 7.50
CA LYS A 51 -2.50 -10.98 6.04
C LYS A 51 -1.82 -9.71 5.52
N MET A 52 -2.08 -8.56 6.15
CA MET A 52 -1.42 -7.30 5.77
C MET A 52 0.09 -7.35 5.97
N ARG A 53 0.56 -8.00 7.03
CA ARG A 53 1.98 -8.24 7.22
C ARG A 53 2.61 -8.97 6.02
N LYS A 54 1.99 -10.06 5.57
CA LYS A 54 2.46 -10.82 4.39
C LYS A 54 2.43 -9.98 3.12
N GLU A 55 1.37 -9.19 2.91
CA GLU A 55 1.27 -8.26 1.77
C GLU A 55 2.43 -7.25 1.76
N ILE A 56 2.76 -6.68 2.92
CA ILE A 56 3.88 -5.73 3.06
C ILE A 56 5.22 -6.42 2.75
N GLU A 57 5.45 -7.61 3.30
CA GLU A 57 6.68 -8.38 3.07
C GLU A 57 6.90 -8.68 1.58
N GLN A 58 5.82 -9.12 0.90
CA GLN A 58 5.86 -9.46 -0.52
C GLN A 58 6.04 -8.22 -1.41
N PHE A 59 5.40 -7.11 -1.05
CA PHE A 59 5.42 -5.92 -1.88
C PHE A 59 6.71 -5.10 -1.74
N TYR A 60 7.12 -4.82 -0.51
CA TYR A 60 8.32 -4.01 -0.22
C TYR A 60 9.61 -4.83 -0.08
N GLN A 61 9.54 -6.18 -0.06
CA GLN A 61 10.69 -7.07 0.15
C GLN A 61 11.44 -6.76 1.46
N VAL A 62 10.70 -6.45 2.53
CA VAL A 62 11.21 -6.09 3.85
C VAL A 62 10.81 -7.12 4.90
N LYS A 63 11.53 -7.15 6.02
CA LYS A 63 11.13 -7.95 7.18
C LYS A 63 10.04 -7.20 7.96
N THR A 64 9.00 -7.93 8.39
CA THR A 64 7.96 -7.37 9.25
C THR A 64 7.85 -8.13 10.56
N LYS A 65 7.35 -7.44 11.61
CA LYS A 65 7.04 -8.04 12.91
C LYS A 65 5.68 -7.54 13.37
N THR A 66 4.90 -8.41 13.98
CA THR A 66 3.65 -8.01 14.64
C THR A 66 3.95 -7.61 16.09
N LEU A 67 3.40 -6.49 16.53
CA LEU A 67 3.40 -6.07 17.93
C LEU A 67 2.09 -6.47 18.61
N PRO A 68 2.06 -6.56 19.95
CA PRO A 68 0.82 -6.79 20.70
C PRO A 68 -0.26 -5.76 20.34
N PRO A 69 -1.55 -6.14 20.39
CA PRO A 69 -2.65 -5.23 20.13
C PRO A 69 -2.68 -4.08 21.15
N VAL A 70 -3.27 -2.96 20.73
CA VAL A 70 -3.36 -1.75 21.57
C VAL A 70 -4.76 -1.18 21.58
N SER A 71 -5.15 -0.55 22.68
CA SER A 71 -6.32 0.32 22.71
C SER A 71 -5.95 1.72 22.28
N LEU A 72 -6.75 2.34 21.42
CA LEU A 72 -6.55 3.74 21.04
C LEU A 72 -6.83 4.63 22.26
N PRO A 73 -5.91 5.58 22.59
CA PRO A 73 -6.11 6.45 23.74
C PRO A 73 -7.30 7.40 23.56
N LYS A 74 -8.10 7.60 24.60
CA LYS A 74 -9.22 8.57 24.57
C LYS A 74 -8.78 9.98 24.16
N LYS A 75 -7.57 10.42 24.53
CA LYS A 75 -7.01 11.72 24.11
C LYS A 75 -6.89 11.91 22.59
N THR A 76 -6.94 10.83 21.81
CA THR A 76 -6.90 10.88 20.34
C THR A 76 -8.29 10.97 19.71
N MET A 77 -9.37 10.84 20.49
CA MET A 77 -10.75 11.01 20.01
C MET A 77 -11.03 12.48 19.67
N THR A 78 -11.98 12.66 18.75
CA THR A 78 -12.62 13.96 18.49
C THR A 78 -13.79 14.18 19.44
N ALA A 79 -14.48 15.33 19.31
CA ALA A 79 -15.77 15.53 20.00
C ALA A 79 -16.89 14.59 19.50
N ILE A 80 -16.69 13.96 18.32
CA ILE A 80 -17.62 12.96 17.77
C ILE A 80 -17.22 11.60 18.35
N GLU A 81 -18.13 10.99 19.12
CA GLU A 81 -17.89 9.69 19.74
C GLU A 81 -17.52 8.62 18.69
N GLY A 82 -16.58 7.77 19.05
CA GLY A 82 -16.07 6.71 18.16
C GLY A 82 -15.21 7.17 16.99
N ARG A 83 -14.99 8.50 16.82
CA ARG A 83 -14.12 9.06 15.80
C ARG A 83 -12.82 9.56 16.41
N TYR A 84 -11.71 9.23 15.75
CA TYR A 84 -10.36 9.54 16.21
C TYR A 84 -9.64 10.46 15.22
N GLN A 85 -8.87 11.42 15.75
CA GLN A 85 -8.05 12.32 14.95
C GLN A 85 -6.73 11.61 14.59
N ALA A 86 -6.51 11.34 13.32
CA ALA A 86 -5.37 10.57 12.83
C ALA A 86 -4.02 11.22 13.22
N ASN A 87 -3.90 12.55 13.15
CA ASN A 87 -2.69 13.24 13.57
C ASN A 87 -2.37 12.97 15.04
N ARG A 88 -3.37 13.02 15.94
CA ARG A 88 -3.18 12.71 17.36
C ARG A 88 -2.81 11.24 17.58
N ILE A 89 -3.32 10.32 16.75
CA ILE A 89 -2.89 8.91 16.77
C ILE A 89 -1.41 8.82 16.40
N LEU A 90 -0.98 9.49 15.33
CA LEU A 90 0.43 9.46 14.90
C LEU A 90 1.37 10.05 15.95
N ASP A 91 0.98 11.15 16.62
CA ASP A 91 1.75 11.73 17.71
C ASP A 91 1.87 10.76 18.91
N TRP A 92 0.76 10.12 19.28
CA TRP A 92 0.79 9.07 20.30
C TRP A 92 1.67 7.87 19.90
N MET A 93 1.63 7.45 18.64
CA MET A 93 2.50 6.37 18.14
C MET A 93 3.97 6.77 18.22
N LYS A 94 4.30 8.02 17.87
CA LYS A 94 5.64 8.56 17.95
C LYS A 94 6.19 8.53 19.39
N GLU A 95 5.39 8.90 20.38
CA GLU A 95 5.74 8.80 21.80
C GLU A 95 5.94 7.33 22.22
N LYS A 96 4.96 6.46 21.90
CA LYS A 96 4.94 5.07 22.34
C LYS A 96 6.06 4.22 21.73
N TYR A 97 6.40 4.48 20.47
CA TYR A 97 7.36 3.67 19.69
C TYR A 97 8.65 4.41 19.34
N ARG A 98 8.96 5.51 20.04
CA ARG A 98 10.14 6.37 19.79
C ARG A 98 11.47 5.63 19.71
N ASN A 99 11.62 4.54 20.46
CA ASN A 99 12.84 3.73 20.51
C ASN A 99 12.89 2.65 19.40
N LYS A 100 11.90 2.60 18.50
CA LYS A 100 11.90 1.69 17.35
C LYS A 100 12.58 2.37 16.18
N ASN A 101 13.76 1.92 15.80
CA ASN A 101 14.39 2.34 14.53
C ASN A 101 13.75 1.56 13.37
N ALA A 102 12.46 1.82 13.11
CA ALA A 102 11.65 1.07 12.16
C ALA A 102 10.38 1.85 11.83
N LYS A 103 9.74 1.52 10.71
CA LYS A 103 8.40 2.01 10.41
C LYS A 103 7.35 1.24 11.22
N VAL A 104 6.32 1.92 11.69
CA VAL A 104 5.23 1.33 12.48
C VAL A 104 3.89 1.66 11.82
N LEU A 105 3.18 0.63 11.40
CA LEU A 105 1.83 0.70 10.87
C LEU A 105 0.84 0.32 11.97
N LEU A 106 -0.18 1.17 12.18
CA LEU A 106 -1.33 0.85 13.02
C LEU A 106 -2.55 0.53 12.15
N LEU A 107 -3.14 -0.65 12.38
CA LEU A 107 -4.41 -1.07 11.77
C LEU A 107 -5.55 -0.91 12.78
N THR A 108 -6.67 -0.36 12.34
CA THR A 108 -7.82 -0.17 13.22
C THR A 108 -9.15 -0.33 12.48
N ASN A 109 -10.22 -0.62 13.21
CA ASN A 109 -11.59 -0.54 12.72
C ASN A 109 -12.33 0.73 13.22
N ALA A 110 -11.66 1.58 13.99
CA ALA A 110 -12.21 2.87 14.42
C ALA A 110 -12.32 3.85 13.25
N ASP A 111 -13.32 4.73 13.25
CA ASP A 111 -13.43 5.80 12.28
C ASP A 111 -12.35 6.85 12.54
N ILE A 112 -11.57 7.22 11.50
CA ILE A 112 -10.51 8.21 11.61
C ILE A 112 -10.74 9.40 10.68
N CYS A 113 -10.30 10.57 11.13
CA CYS A 113 -10.38 11.81 10.38
C CYS A 113 -9.08 12.63 10.51
N THR A 114 -8.96 13.65 9.69
CA THR A 114 -7.87 14.64 9.73
C THR A 114 -8.43 16.02 9.41
N ASP A 115 -7.65 17.06 9.70
CA ASP A 115 -7.95 18.41 9.25
C ASP A 115 -7.65 18.50 7.76
N ARG A 116 -8.60 19.01 6.99
CA ARG A 116 -8.41 19.23 5.55
C ARG A 116 -8.90 20.62 5.17
N ASN A 117 -8.04 21.37 4.51
CA ASN A 117 -8.45 22.63 3.88
C ASN A 117 -9.24 22.33 2.60
N LEU A 118 -10.49 22.74 2.57
CA LEU A 118 -11.37 22.66 1.41
C LEU A 118 -11.74 24.09 0.99
N ASN A 119 -11.09 24.58 -0.04
CA ASN A 119 -11.36 25.94 -0.59
C ASN A 119 -11.28 27.06 0.47
N GLY A 120 -10.23 27.06 1.28
CA GLY A 120 -10.00 28.06 2.32
C GLY A 120 -10.72 27.80 3.65
N LYS A 121 -11.57 26.77 3.74
CA LYS A 121 -12.24 26.37 4.98
C LYS A 121 -11.63 25.07 5.51
N ILE A 122 -11.19 25.09 6.78
CA ILE A 122 -10.69 23.88 7.44
C ILE A 122 -11.87 23.01 7.86
N ASN A 123 -11.91 21.75 7.37
CA ASN A 123 -12.78 20.72 7.88
C ASN A 123 -11.97 19.84 8.85
N PRO A 124 -12.16 19.96 10.18
CA PRO A 124 -11.39 19.23 11.17
C PRO A 124 -11.81 17.76 11.31
N ASN A 125 -12.87 17.36 10.65
CA ASN A 125 -13.44 16.01 10.70
C ASN A 125 -13.47 15.35 9.33
N TYR A 126 -12.56 15.71 8.43
CA TYR A 126 -12.49 15.09 7.11
C TYR A 126 -12.07 13.62 7.25
N ARG A 127 -12.99 12.72 6.94
CA ARG A 127 -12.82 11.26 7.13
C ARG A 127 -11.88 10.69 6.07
N ILE A 128 -10.93 9.88 6.50
CA ILE A 128 -9.88 9.28 5.67
C ILE A 128 -9.82 7.77 5.87
N PHE A 129 -9.13 7.06 4.98
CA PHE A 129 -8.85 5.63 5.11
C PHE A 129 -7.51 5.36 5.78
N GLY A 130 -6.57 6.28 5.65
CA GLY A 130 -5.25 6.20 6.25
C GLY A 130 -4.58 7.56 6.31
N LEU A 131 -3.49 7.62 7.06
CA LEU A 131 -2.58 8.75 7.13
C LEU A 131 -1.17 8.26 7.39
N GLY A 132 -0.26 8.52 6.45
CA GLY A 132 1.17 8.27 6.57
C GLY A 132 1.97 9.56 6.56
N VAL A 133 2.92 9.70 7.48
CA VAL A 133 3.83 10.85 7.49
C VAL A 133 4.88 10.67 6.39
N ARG A 134 4.92 11.59 5.44
CA ARG A 134 5.93 11.55 4.36
C ARG A 134 7.35 11.64 4.95
N THR A 135 8.24 10.75 4.49
CA THR A 135 9.59 10.56 5.06
C THR A 135 9.60 10.28 6.57
N GLY A 136 8.46 9.82 7.11
CA GLY A 136 8.30 9.49 8.52
C GLY A 136 8.29 7.99 8.79
N ASN A 137 8.06 7.64 10.06
CA ASN A 137 8.10 6.25 10.51
C ASN A 137 6.73 5.72 10.95
N PHE A 138 5.68 6.52 10.87
CA PHE A 138 4.37 6.13 11.41
C PHE A 138 3.27 6.32 10.38
N CYS A 139 2.36 5.34 10.31
CA CYS A 139 1.11 5.46 9.57
C CYS A 139 -0.01 4.72 10.28
N VAL A 140 -1.24 5.17 10.05
CA VAL A 140 -2.47 4.55 10.56
C VAL A 140 -3.43 4.29 9.40
N VAL A 141 -4.09 3.13 9.40
CA VAL A 141 -5.07 2.73 8.39
C VAL A 141 -6.30 2.16 9.06
N THR A 142 -7.49 2.53 8.58
CA THR A 142 -8.77 2.02 9.05
C THR A 142 -9.56 1.28 7.99
N ILE A 143 -10.36 0.31 8.42
CA ILE A 143 -11.37 -0.36 7.58
C ILE A 143 -12.79 0.17 7.80
N SER A 144 -12.99 1.11 8.71
CA SER A 144 -14.33 1.53 9.19
C SER A 144 -15.31 1.92 8.07
N ARG A 145 -14.80 2.30 6.89
CA ARG A 145 -15.61 2.81 5.76
C ARG A 145 -15.48 2.02 4.47
N PHE A 146 -14.89 0.83 4.50
CA PHE A 146 -14.70 0.04 3.28
C PHE A 146 -15.98 -0.67 2.79
N GLY A 147 -17.04 -0.71 3.62
CA GLY A 147 -18.19 -1.57 3.35
C GLY A 147 -17.79 -3.05 3.36
N ASN A 148 -18.68 -3.94 2.92
CA ASN A 148 -18.47 -5.38 3.04
C ASN A 148 -17.77 -6.03 1.83
N LYS A 149 -17.59 -5.28 0.72
CA LYS A 149 -16.99 -5.85 -0.51
C LYS A 149 -15.50 -5.57 -0.58
N LYS A 150 -14.72 -6.60 -0.92
CA LYS A 150 -13.28 -6.52 -1.19
C LYS A 150 -12.46 -5.82 -0.09
N VAL A 151 -12.86 -5.97 1.18
CA VAL A 151 -12.25 -5.29 2.34
C VAL A 151 -10.75 -5.54 2.40
N GLU A 152 -10.33 -6.80 2.27
CA GLU A 152 -8.92 -7.19 2.30
C GLU A 152 -8.10 -6.51 1.18
N LYS A 153 -8.64 -6.50 -0.04
CA LYS A 153 -7.97 -5.85 -1.19
C LYS A 153 -7.82 -4.34 -1.00
N LYS A 154 -8.89 -3.67 -0.53
CA LYS A 154 -8.87 -2.23 -0.25
C LYS A 154 -7.89 -1.91 0.88
N LEU A 155 -7.89 -2.73 1.95
CA LEU A 155 -6.98 -2.57 3.06
C LEU A 155 -5.53 -2.69 2.62
N ALA A 156 -5.20 -3.74 1.86
CA ALA A 156 -3.86 -3.92 1.31
C ALA A 156 -3.42 -2.71 0.46
N TYR A 157 -4.31 -2.21 -0.39
CA TYR A 157 -4.03 -1.02 -1.20
C TYR A 157 -3.68 0.20 -0.33
N VAL A 158 -4.53 0.52 0.66
CA VAL A 158 -4.30 1.69 1.54
C VAL A 158 -3.06 1.49 2.40
N VAL A 159 -2.84 0.30 2.96
CA VAL A 159 -1.63 -0.02 3.74
C VAL A 159 -0.35 0.26 2.94
N LEU A 160 -0.29 -0.23 1.71
CA LEU A 160 0.87 -0.03 0.85
C LEU A 160 1.01 1.43 0.40
N HIS A 161 -0.09 2.15 0.21
CA HIS A 161 -0.11 3.59 -0.09
C HIS A 161 0.48 4.41 1.07
N GLU A 162 -0.01 4.21 2.30
CA GLU A 162 0.47 4.96 3.47
C GLU A 162 1.93 4.68 3.81
N LEU A 163 2.37 3.42 3.64
CA LEU A 163 3.79 3.09 3.71
C LEU A 163 4.60 3.76 2.60
N GLY A 164 4.04 3.92 1.40
CA GLY A 164 4.64 4.70 0.33
C GLY A 164 4.95 6.14 0.76
N HIS A 165 4.04 6.80 1.49
CA HIS A 165 4.32 8.09 2.10
C HIS A 165 5.47 8.02 3.10
N ASN A 166 5.51 7.02 3.96
CA ASN A 166 6.63 6.83 4.89
C ASN A 166 7.98 6.63 4.18
N TYR A 167 7.99 6.13 2.96
CA TYR A 167 9.18 6.03 2.10
C TYR A 167 9.42 7.28 1.22
N GLY A 168 8.71 8.37 1.47
CA GLY A 168 8.95 9.66 0.81
C GLY A 168 8.10 9.93 -0.43
N LEU A 169 7.23 9.01 -0.85
CA LEU A 169 6.37 9.23 -2.00
C LEU A 169 5.27 10.24 -1.70
N GLU A 170 5.04 11.13 -2.64
CA GLU A 170 3.89 12.05 -2.66
C GLU A 170 2.73 11.42 -3.43
N HIS A 171 1.54 12.04 -3.33
CA HIS A 171 0.45 11.72 -4.23
C HIS A 171 0.89 11.85 -5.69
N CYS A 172 0.42 10.94 -6.52
CA CYS A 172 0.80 10.85 -7.92
C CYS A 172 -0.40 10.97 -8.83
N THR A 173 -0.27 11.74 -9.91
CA THR A 173 -1.34 11.92 -10.90
C THR A 173 -1.34 10.86 -12.01
N THR A 174 -0.29 10.01 -12.07
CA THR A 174 -0.19 8.95 -13.09
C THR A 174 -1.35 7.97 -12.92
N PRO A 175 -2.10 7.65 -14.00
CA PRO A 175 -3.16 6.63 -13.96
C PRO A 175 -2.64 5.29 -13.41
N HIS A 176 -3.47 4.62 -12.63
CA HIS A 176 -3.18 3.30 -12.04
C HIS A 176 -1.91 3.24 -11.16
N CYS A 177 -1.40 4.40 -10.72
CA CYS A 177 -0.36 4.44 -9.70
C CYS A 177 -0.99 4.32 -8.32
N MET A 178 -0.45 3.43 -7.48
CA MET A 178 -0.92 3.24 -6.10
C MET A 178 -0.84 4.52 -5.25
N MET A 179 0.04 5.48 -5.60
CA MET A 179 0.10 6.78 -4.92
C MET A 179 -0.95 7.79 -5.39
N LYS A 180 -1.93 7.38 -6.22
CA LYS A 180 -3.04 8.27 -6.60
C LYS A 180 -3.94 8.53 -5.39
N ASP A 181 -4.30 9.80 -5.17
CA ASP A 181 -5.23 10.18 -4.09
C ASP A 181 -6.62 9.56 -4.32
N ALA A 182 -7.07 8.76 -3.37
CA ALA A 182 -8.41 8.15 -3.40
C ALA A 182 -9.53 9.16 -3.06
N GLN A 183 -9.19 10.36 -2.62
CA GLN A 183 -10.13 11.42 -2.23
C GLN A 183 -11.19 10.96 -1.21
N GLY A 184 -10.82 10.03 -0.34
CA GLY A 184 -11.74 9.46 0.65
C GLY A 184 -12.86 8.57 0.09
N LYS A 185 -12.78 8.14 -1.18
CA LYS A 185 -13.77 7.31 -1.86
C LYS A 185 -13.26 5.87 -2.04
N GLY A 186 -13.84 4.91 -1.33
CA GLY A 186 -13.43 3.50 -1.40
C GLY A 186 -13.59 2.88 -2.80
N ALA A 187 -14.53 3.37 -3.62
CA ALA A 187 -14.70 2.95 -5.00
C ALA A 187 -13.46 3.26 -5.87
N ASN A 188 -12.73 4.33 -5.56
CA ASN A 188 -11.54 4.74 -6.31
C ASN A 188 -10.34 3.80 -6.13
N ILE A 189 -10.38 2.90 -5.13
CA ILE A 189 -9.29 1.95 -4.83
C ILE A 189 -9.70 0.50 -5.06
N GLU A 190 -10.98 0.23 -5.28
CA GLU A 190 -11.52 -1.14 -5.33
C GLU A 190 -10.92 -2.00 -6.44
N ASN A 191 -10.65 -1.41 -7.60
CA ASN A 191 -10.16 -2.11 -8.77
C ASN A 191 -8.74 -1.66 -9.19
N GLU A 192 -8.13 -0.75 -8.46
CA GLU A 192 -6.78 -0.26 -8.78
C GLU A 192 -5.73 -1.34 -8.53
N PRO A 193 -4.71 -1.43 -9.40
CA PRO A 193 -3.62 -2.37 -9.23
C PRO A 193 -2.69 -1.94 -8.08
N LYS A 194 -2.15 -2.92 -7.36
CA LYS A 194 -1.13 -2.68 -6.32
C LYS A 194 0.24 -2.49 -6.98
N GLN A 195 0.48 -1.32 -7.57
CA GLN A 195 1.76 -1.01 -8.22
C GLN A 195 2.09 0.48 -8.18
N PHE A 196 3.37 0.78 -8.13
CA PHE A 196 3.87 2.13 -8.35
C PHE A 196 4.20 2.36 -9.84
N CYS A 197 3.95 3.55 -10.36
CA CYS A 197 4.41 3.94 -11.69
C CYS A 197 5.94 4.06 -11.73
N LYS A 198 6.52 4.19 -12.93
CA LYS A 198 7.99 4.31 -13.11
C LYS A 198 8.58 5.46 -12.28
N LYS A 199 7.90 6.62 -12.23
CA LYS A 199 8.33 7.80 -11.46
C LYS A 199 8.43 7.48 -9.96
N CYS A 200 7.39 6.91 -9.37
CA CYS A 200 7.38 6.57 -7.95
C CYS A 200 8.40 5.47 -7.59
N ARG A 201 8.56 4.45 -8.44
CA ARG A 201 9.58 3.42 -8.24
C ARG A 201 11.01 3.99 -8.24
N LYS A 202 11.28 5.00 -9.09
CA LYS A 202 12.61 5.63 -9.17
C LYS A 202 12.98 6.38 -7.87
N ILE A 203 12.00 6.84 -7.10
CA ILE A 203 12.24 7.49 -5.80
C ILE A 203 12.56 6.46 -4.71
N LEU A 204 12.05 5.23 -4.83
CA LEU A 204 12.24 4.15 -3.85
C LEU A 204 13.57 3.38 -4.02
N ASN A 205 14.25 3.55 -5.14
CA ASN A 205 15.54 2.96 -5.47
C ASN A 205 16.68 3.93 -5.18
#